data_4a735e51fbf9a550cf723ef633001342
#
_entry.id   4a735e51fbf9a550cf723ef633001342
#
_cell.length_a   1.000
_cell.length_b   1.000
_cell.length_c   1.000
_cell.angle_alpha   90.00
_cell.angle_beta   90.00
_cell.angle_gamma   90.00
#
_symmetry.space_group_name_H-M   'P 1'
#
loop_
_entity.id
_entity.type
_entity.pdbx_description
1 polymer ?
#
loop_
_entity_poly.entity_id
_entity_poly.type
_entity_poly.pdbx_seq_one_letter_code
_entity_poly.pdbx_strand_id
1 'polypeptide(L)'
;MGLCYYCSAGLNVNSRTLYVESGVETENLTKAESAIAQQLEALQQGDLSEEELLSAKLALKNSLCSVGDSLSAVENWYLGRCFSGKIESPEEAVDQLMSYTKEQVVEAARKLHPTTVYSLKGSGSQR
;
A
#
# COMPACT_ATOMS: atom_id res chain seq x y z
N MET A 1 9.72 -18.12 -5.55
CA MET A 1 9.06 -18.38 -6.84
C MET A 1 8.38 -17.07 -7.24
N GLY A 2 8.92 -16.35 -8.24
CA GLY A 2 8.40 -15.03 -8.62
C GLY A 2 7.07 -15.18 -9.36
N LEU A 3 5.96 -14.85 -8.72
CA LEU A 3 4.64 -14.87 -9.35
C LEU A 3 4.40 -13.64 -10.21
N CYS A 4 5.06 -12.53 -9.88
CA CYS A 4 4.91 -11.24 -10.53
C CYS A 4 6.26 -10.55 -10.75
N TYR A 5 6.33 -9.65 -11.71
CA TYR A 5 7.49 -8.78 -11.95
C TYR A 5 7.58 -7.68 -10.90
N TYR A 6 6.44 -7.15 -10.51
CA TYR A 6 6.28 -6.18 -9.44
C TYR A 6 4.90 -6.35 -8.79
N CYS A 7 4.82 -5.96 -7.53
CA CYS A 7 3.56 -5.81 -6.82
C CYS A 7 3.72 -4.63 -5.85
N SER A 8 2.81 -3.70 -5.90
CA SER A 8 2.80 -2.53 -5.02
C SER A 8 1.39 -2.23 -4.54
N ALA A 9 1.30 -1.64 -3.36
CA ALA A 9 0.04 -1.15 -2.82
C ALA A 9 0.15 0.35 -2.55
N GLY A 10 -0.92 1.07 -2.80
CA GLY A 10 -1.00 2.51 -2.55
C GLY A 10 -2.35 2.92 -2.01
N LEU A 11 -2.37 4.06 -1.33
CA LEU A 11 -3.58 4.65 -0.77
C LEU A 11 -3.86 6.00 -1.43
N ASN A 12 -5.03 6.14 -2.04
CA ASN A 12 -5.55 7.44 -2.43
C ASN A 12 -6.46 7.96 -1.31
N VAL A 13 -5.94 8.91 -0.55
CA VAL A 13 -6.64 9.48 0.62
C VAL A 13 -7.91 10.21 0.21
N ASN A 14 -7.91 10.92 -0.93
CA ASN A 14 -9.05 11.72 -1.40
C ASN A 14 -10.25 10.84 -1.79
N SER A 15 -10.00 9.73 -2.49
CA SER A 15 -11.03 8.77 -2.86
C SER A 15 -11.26 7.69 -1.79
N ARG A 16 -10.45 7.66 -0.74
CA ARG A 16 -10.44 6.61 0.30
C ARG A 16 -10.32 5.21 -0.29
N THR A 17 -9.47 5.08 -1.31
CA THR A 17 -9.30 3.84 -2.04
C THR A 17 -7.90 3.29 -1.82
N LEU A 18 -7.81 2.07 -1.33
CA LEU A 18 -6.58 1.26 -1.38
C LEU A 18 -6.56 0.56 -2.74
N TYR A 19 -5.44 0.63 -3.44
CA TYR A 19 -5.25 -0.11 -4.68
C TYR A 19 -3.99 -0.97 -4.60
N VAL A 20 -4.03 -2.10 -5.30
CA VAL A 20 -2.88 -2.99 -5.47
C VAL A 20 -2.64 -3.13 -6.96
N GLU A 21 -1.41 -2.89 -7.39
CA GLU A 21 -0.98 -3.01 -8.78
C GLU A 21 0.06 -4.12 -8.89
N SER A 22 -0.07 -4.97 -9.91
CA SER A 22 0.88 -6.04 -10.14
C SER A 22 1.07 -6.29 -11.63
N GLY A 23 2.31 -6.46 -12.06
CA GLY A 23 2.67 -6.92 -13.40
C GLY A 23 2.98 -8.40 -13.38
N VAL A 24 2.23 -9.19 -14.16
CA VAL A 24 2.36 -10.65 -14.20
C VAL A 24 2.31 -11.16 -15.64
N GLU A 25 2.83 -12.37 -15.86
CA GLU A 25 2.56 -13.10 -17.10
C GLU A 25 1.06 -13.40 -17.22
N THR A 26 0.53 -13.37 -18.44
CA THR A 26 -0.90 -13.59 -18.71
C THR A 26 -1.43 -14.89 -18.12
N GLU A 27 -0.61 -15.94 -18.13
CA GLU A 27 -0.95 -17.26 -17.56
C GLU A 27 -1.02 -17.26 -16.03
N ASN A 28 -0.37 -16.31 -15.37
CA ASN A 28 -0.34 -16.17 -13.91
C ASN A 28 -1.38 -15.18 -13.37
N LEU A 29 -2.16 -14.53 -14.22
CA LEU A 29 -3.10 -13.48 -13.81
C LEU A 29 -4.05 -13.95 -12.70
N THR A 30 -4.76 -15.06 -12.91
CA THR A 30 -5.72 -15.58 -11.92
C THR A 30 -5.05 -16.00 -10.61
N LYS A 31 -3.81 -16.51 -10.70
CA LYS A 31 -3.04 -16.86 -9.49
C LYS A 31 -2.65 -15.60 -8.71
N ALA A 32 -2.24 -14.55 -9.41
CA ALA A 32 -1.89 -13.28 -8.78
C ALA A 32 -3.10 -12.61 -8.12
N GLU A 33 -4.24 -12.56 -8.80
CA GLU A 33 -5.50 -12.05 -8.23
C GLU A 33 -5.89 -12.83 -6.97
N SER A 34 -5.83 -14.15 -7.02
CA SER A 34 -6.13 -15.00 -5.87
C SER A 34 -5.14 -14.79 -4.71
N ALA A 35 -3.86 -14.64 -5.00
CA ALA A 35 -2.84 -14.40 -3.98
C ALA A 35 -3.03 -13.04 -3.30
N ILE A 36 -3.35 -11.98 -4.05
CA ILE A 36 -3.64 -10.66 -3.48
C ILE A 36 -4.87 -10.73 -2.57
N ALA A 37 -5.94 -11.38 -3.00
CA ALA A 37 -7.14 -11.54 -2.20
C ALA A 37 -6.87 -12.33 -0.90
N GLN A 38 -6.10 -13.42 -0.97
CA GLN A 38 -5.69 -14.21 0.18
C GLN A 38 -4.84 -13.42 1.18
N GLN A 39 -3.93 -12.57 0.69
CA GLN A 39 -3.12 -11.71 1.56
C GLN A 39 -3.98 -10.69 2.32
N LEU A 40 -4.99 -10.10 1.67
CA LEU A 40 -5.93 -9.21 2.35
C LEU A 40 -6.72 -9.98 3.42
N GLU A 41 -7.23 -11.17 3.08
CA GLU A 41 -7.97 -12.01 4.02
C GLU A 41 -7.12 -12.41 5.23
N ALA A 42 -5.88 -12.85 5.01
CA ALA A 42 -4.93 -13.18 6.06
C ALA A 42 -4.72 -11.98 7.02
N LEU A 43 -4.51 -10.78 6.46
CA LEU A 43 -4.36 -9.56 7.25
C LEU A 43 -5.63 -9.25 8.08
N GLN A 44 -6.83 -9.41 7.51
CA GLN A 44 -8.12 -9.22 8.20
C GLN A 44 -8.33 -10.23 9.34
N GLN A 45 -7.78 -11.43 9.20
CA GLN A 45 -7.80 -12.47 10.23
C GLN A 45 -6.74 -12.26 11.32
N GLY A 46 -5.82 -11.32 11.13
CA GLY A 46 -4.74 -11.02 12.04
C GLY A 46 -3.49 -11.90 11.84
N ASP A 47 -3.39 -12.54 10.69
CA ASP A 47 -2.18 -13.28 10.27
C ASP A 47 -1.13 -12.27 9.79
N LEU A 48 -0.54 -11.60 10.74
CA LEU A 48 0.53 -10.60 10.60
C LEU A 48 1.46 -10.78 11.78
N SER A 49 2.70 -11.09 11.55
CA SER A 49 3.72 -11.17 12.59
C SER A 49 4.17 -9.77 13.04
N GLU A 50 4.69 -9.67 14.27
CA GLU A 50 5.29 -8.43 14.76
C GLU A 50 6.51 -8.01 13.92
N GLU A 51 7.25 -8.98 13.39
CA GLU A 51 8.41 -8.73 12.54
C GLU A 51 7.99 -8.11 11.19
N GLU A 52 6.93 -8.62 10.57
CA GLU A 52 6.37 -8.06 9.34
C GLU A 52 5.84 -6.64 9.55
N LEU A 53 5.11 -6.42 10.65
CA LEU A 53 4.63 -5.10 11.02
C LEU A 53 5.78 -4.12 11.23
N LEU A 54 6.82 -4.53 11.95
CA LEU A 54 7.99 -3.69 12.18
C LEU A 54 8.72 -3.39 10.86
N SER A 55 8.91 -4.38 10.01
CA SER A 55 9.54 -4.22 8.70
C SER A 55 8.78 -3.23 7.82
N ALA A 56 7.45 -3.33 7.78
CA ALA A 56 6.59 -2.39 7.06
C ALA A 56 6.70 -0.96 7.61
N LYS A 57 6.66 -0.80 8.95
CA LYS A 57 6.85 0.49 9.60
C LYS A 57 8.21 1.12 9.28
N LEU A 58 9.28 0.34 9.30
CA LEU A 58 10.62 0.84 8.98
C LEU A 58 10.74 1.26 7.52
N ALA A 59 10.13 0.53 6.59
CA ALA A 59 10.09 0.90 5.17
C ALA A 59 9.35 2.23 4.96
N LEU A 60 8.18 2.40 5.57
CA LEU A 60 7.41 3.63 5.51
C LEU A 60 8.12 4.80 6.20
N LYS A 61 8.74 4.56 7.36
CA LYS A 61 9.57 5.56 8.06
C LYS A 61 10.68 6.08 7.16
N ASN A 62 11.42 5.20 6.49
CA ASN A 62 12.49 5.60 5.58
C ASN A 62 11.96 6.49 4.45
N SER A 63 10.80 6.14 3.89
CA SER A 63 10.14 6.95 2.86
C SER A 63 9.73 8.34 3.38
N LEU A 64 9.20 8.42 4.61
CA LEU A 64 8.81 9.68 5.25
C LEU A 64 10.03 10.56 5.57
N CYS A 65 11.10 9.96 6.07
CA CYS A 65 12.35 10.69 6.35
C CYS A 65 12.97 11.29 5.08
N SER A 66 12.81 10.66 3.92
CA SER A 66 13.33 11.15 2.64
C SER A 66 12.56 12.35 2.09
N VAL A 67 11.41 12.72 2.66
CA VAL A 67 10.65 13.92 2.22
C VAL A 67 11.49 15.19 2.36
N GLY A 68 12.32 15.30 3.41
CA GLY A 68 13.19 16.43 3.64
C GLY A 68 14.34 16.60 2.64
N ASP A 69 14.63 15.59 1.81
CA ASP A 69 15.78 15.57 0.92
C ASP A 69 15.60 16.45 -0.33
N SER A 70 14.38 16.86 -0.65
CA SER A 70 14.12 17.76 -1.78
C SER A 70 12.98 18.74 -1.53
N LEU A 71 13.14 19.98 -2.03
CA LEU A 71 12.11 21.01 -1.93
C LEU A 71 10.79 20.57 -2.59
N SER A 72 10.85 19.88 -3.71
CA SER A 72 9.67 19.36 -4.41
C SER A 72 8.92 18.30 -3.58
N ALA A 73 9.64 17.44 -2.86
CA ALA A 73 9.01 16.47 -1.98
C ALA A 73 8.33 17.15 -0.78
N VAL A 74 8.99 18.16 -0.19
CA VAL A 74 8.44 18.97 0.91
C VAL A 74 7.19 19.73 0.43
N GLU A 75 7.24 20.36 -0.74
CA GLU A 75 6.09 21.06 -1.32
C GLU A 75 4.90 20.10 -1.52
N ASN A 76 5.11 18.97 -2.17
CA ASN A 76 4.08 17.98 -2.40
C ASN A 76 3.50 17.41 -1.09
N TRP A 77 4.35 17.21 -0.08
CA TRP A 77 3.91 16.76 1.24
C TRP A 77 2.90 17.73 1.85
N TYR A 78 3.27 18.99 1.99
CA TYR A 78 2.40 20.00 2.62
C TYR A 78 1.19 20.35 1.76
N LEU A 79 1.34 20.39 0.43
CA LEU A 79 0.21 20.59 -0.47
C LEU A 79 -0.85 19.49 -0.30
N GLY A 80 -0.43 18.23 -0.25
CA GLY A 80 -1.33 17.10 -0.01
C GLY A 80 -2.02 17.19 1.36
N ARG A 81 -1.31 17.65 2.40
CA ARG A 81 -1.86 17.84 3.75
C ARG A 81 -2.86 18.98 3.83
N CYS A 82 -2.63 20.08 3.11
CA CYS A 82 -3.61 21.17 3.03
C CYS A 82 -4.98 20.70 2.54
N PHE A 83 -5.02 19.83 1.54
CA PHE A 83 -6.28 19.27 1.03
C PHE A 83 -6.98 18.33 2.01
N SER A 84 -6.24 17.63 2.86
CA SER A 84 -6.81 16.75 3.88
C SER A 84 -7.25 17.46 5.16
N GLY A 85 -6.92 18.75 5.30
CA GLY A 85 -7.25 19.55 6.48
C GLY A 85 -6.41 19.24 7.73
N LYS A 86 -5.42 18.35 7.61
CA LYS A 86 -4.50 17.98 8.70
C LYS A 86 -3.07 18.32 8.27
N ILE A 87 -2.54 19.41 8.82
CA ILE A 87 -1.15 19.78 8.58
C ILE A 87 -0.29 19.13 9.67
N GLU A 88 0.60 18.26 9.25
CA GLU A 88 1.58 17.58 10.11
C GLU A 88 2.93 17.51 9.39
N SER A 89 4.02 17.54 10.15
CA SER A 89 5.35 17.36 9.59
C SER A 89 5.63 15.88 9.27
N PRO A 90 6.63 15.58 8.42
CA PRO A 90 7.06 14.19 8.21
C PRO A 90 7.48 13.48 9.51
N GLU A 91 8.11 14.21 10.44
CA GLU A 91 8.53 13.68 11.74
C GLU A 91 7.33 13.30 12.61
N GLU A 92 6.32 14.17 12.69
CA GLU A 92 5.06 13.88 13.40
C GLU A 92 4.34 12.67 12.79
N ALA A 93 4.37 12.54 11.46
CA ALA A 93 3.82 11.38 10.77
C ALA A 93 4.60 10.09 11.08
N VAL A 94 5.93 10.16 11.23
CA VAL A 94 6.76 9.03 11.68
C VAL A 94 6.40 8.61 13.09
N ASP A 95 6.27 9.54 14.02
CA ASP A 95 5.91 9.24 15.41
C ASP A 95 4.55 8.55 15.49
N GLN A 96 3.57 9.06 14.74
CA GLN A 96 2.26 8.44 14.62
C GLN A 96 2.34 7.04 14.00
N LEU A 97 3.08 6.86 12.91
CA LEU A 97 3.28 5.57 12.26
C LEU A 97 3.85 4.53 13.23
N MET A 98 4.87 4.90 13.99
CA MET A 98 5.52 3.99 14.92
C MET A 98 4.62 3.62 16.12
N SER A 99 3.63 4.44 16.46
CA SER A 99 2.69 4.19 17.55
C SER A 99 1.60 3.16 17.22
N TYR A 100 1.30 2.89 15.95
CA TYR A 100 0.25 1.94 15.57
C TYR A 100 0.55 0.53 16.04
N THR A 101 -0.46 -0.14 16.58
CA THR A 101 -0.37 -1.54 17.00
C THR A 101 -0.87 -2.48 15.91
N LYS A 102 -0.57 -3.77 16.06
CA LYS A 102 -1.07 -4.83 15.18
C LYS A 102 -2.60 -4.83 15.14
N GLU A 103 -3.24 -4.71 16.30
CA GLU A 103 -4.70 -4.72 16.42
C GLU A 103 -5.35 -3.58 15.63
N GLN A 104 -4.75 -2.39 15.67
CA GLN A 104 -5.23 -1.23 14.91
C GLN A 104 -5.09 -1.45 13.40
N VAL A 105 -4.00 -2.07 12.94
CA VAL A 105 -3.81 -2.41 11.52
C VAL A 105 -4.84 -3.45 11.08
N VAL A 106 -5.06 -4.50 11.86
CA VAL A 106 -6.06 -5.54 11.59
C VAL A 106 -7.48 -4.96 11.57
N GLU A 107 -7.81 -4.08 12.53
CA GLU A 107 -9.11 -3.39 12.55
C GLU A 107 -9.33 -2.53 11.31
N ALA A 108 -8.29 -1.82 10.86
CA ALA A 108 -8.36 -1.05 9.62
C ALA A 108 -8.54 -1.96 8.40
N ALA A 109 -7.81 -3.07 8.32
CA ALA A 109 -7.92 -4.04 7.24
C ALA A 109 -9.33 -4.65 7.14
N ARG A 110 -10.00 -4.91 8.25
CA ARG A 110 -11.38 -5.44 8.29
C ARG A 110 -12.42 -4.50 7.65
N LYS A 111 -12.10 -3.21 7.53
CA LYS A 111 -12.95 -2.21 6.87
C LYS A 111 -12.75 -2.17 5.36
N LEU A 112 -11.74 -2.85 4.84
CA LEU A 112 -11.44 -2.90 3.41
C LEU A 112 -12.30 -3.98 2.73
N HIS A 113 -12.90 -3.62 1.61
CA HIS A 113 -13.67 -4.54 0.79
C HIS A 113 -13.23 -4.41 -0.68
N PRO A 114 -12.90 -5.53 -1.35
CA PRO A 114 -12.64 -5.51 -2.78
C PRO A 114 -13.85 -4.97 -3.54
N THR A 115 -13.65 -3.97 -4.38
CA THR A 115 -14.74 -3.35 -5.16
C THR A 115 -14.58 -3.57 -6.65
N THR A 116 -13.34 -3.51 -7.15
CA THR A 116 -13.08 -3.59 -8.59
C THR A 116 -11.77 -4.32 -8.83
N VAL A 117 -11.77 -5.23 -9.76
CA VAL A 117 -10.57 -5.85 -10.33
C VAL A 117 -10.50 -5.46 -11.80
N TYR A 118 -9.39 -4.87 -12.22
CA TYR A 118 -9.14 -4.51 -13.60
C TYR A 118 -7.87 -5.20 -14.09
N SER A 119 -7.94 -5.82 -15.25
CA SER A 119 -6.78 -6.45 -15.87
C SER A 119 -6.60 -5.97 -17.30
N LEU A 120 -5.37 -5.54 -17.64
CA LEU A 120 -4.97 -5.18 -19.00
C LEU A 120 -4.13 -6.32 -19.58
N LYS A 121 -4.59 -6.87 -20.70
CA LYS A 121 -3.86 -7.91 -21.44
C LYS A 121 -3.45 -7.36 -22.79
N GLY A 122 -2.23 -7.65 -23.22
CA GLY A 122 -1.82 -7.38 -24.59
C GLY A 122 -2.67 -8.22 -25.55
N SER A 123 -3.14 -7.59 -26.65
CA SER A 123 -3.70 -8.35 -27.77
C SER A 123 -2.57 -9.18 -28.36
N GLY A 124 -2.56 -10.49 -28.11
CA GLY A 124 -1.58 -11.39 -28.69
C GLY A 124 -1.64 -11.28 -30.22
N SER A 125 -0.64 -10.62 -30.81
CA SER A 125 -0.39 -10.79 -32.25
C SER A 125 0.02 -12.25 -32.44
N GLN A 126 -0.87 -13.05 -32.95
CA GLN A 126 -0.46 -14.29 -33.60
C GLN A 126 0.51 -13.91 -34.71
N ARG A 127 1.78 -14.16 -34.53
CA ARG A 127 2.77 -14.27 -35.60
C ARG A 127 3.00 -15.73 -35.91
#